data_a67c37fdae88711813340d4231aae995
#
_entry.id   a67c37fdae88711813340d4231aae995
#
_cell.length_a   1.000
_cell.length_b   1.000
_cell.length_c   1.000
_cell.angle_alpha   90.00
_cell.angle_beta   90.00
_cell.angle_gamma   90.00
#
_symmetry.space_group_name_H-M   'P 1'
#
loop_
_entity.id
_entity.type
_entity.pdbx_description
1 polymer ?
#
loop_
_entity_poly.entity_id
_entity_poly.type
_entity_poly.pdbx_seq_one_letter_code
_entity_poly.pdbx_strand_id
1 'polypeptide(L)'
;MKRLVRLVGAALLTLVLSTHGFAQSLTTPDPVGAGFSPERLARIAPWYQSQIDTGALPGAVVAIARDGKLAYLQAIGTYDRAGKIPLKPDAIFWIASMTKPVTSVAAMMLVEEGKLDLTAPVGQYLPELKDMRVGLERAPAKRPMQVNDLLRHTSGLTYPQEGTDELHRTYNGVRTFRRDRTLADFVTDLATMPLVHQPGEAWEYSWGVDVLARVVEVVSGQSFDQFLESRIFKPLRMVDTGFFVPESKLSRLVDPIATGWSPLWDVTKPTKLFAGGAGLVSTAPDYLRFCQMLLNGGELDGVHILSAKTVQQMTANTLPAEMRFAGVVGQFVGPRVGTGWGLGFAVRTNPEFSLVPGAVGSFNWSGIWGQYFWIDPVEQLIGVQMIQVPMDAGAPYRDALRHLTYAALSVPGSDVSPAPAAVNVNILETYEGTYDFGASLSSRDKQAPIPAFAFAGVGLELALVDDKVIVRRPIEGGPSLRAGVKAGDVVAEIDGAPLKGLNINQVLDKLRGRAGTQVAFKIARQDQDLIDVVIVREPIRLPGARIQVRVEGGKLVIAATGLWSVLDFEKDKPVPVEATSSTEFRIEGGNHTRLAFVSDSTGKVTGVVLNPGPWEIRAAKIN
;
A
#
# COMPACT_ATOMS: atom_id res chain seq x y z
N MET A 1 -65.47 -56.23 14.81
CA MET A 1 -66.00 -55.12 15.60
C MET A 1 -64.87 -54.17 15.92
N LYS A 2 -65.12 -52.90 15.61
CA LYS A 2 -64.43 -51.69 15.99
C LYS A 2 -63.02 -51.38 15.48
N ARG A 3 -63.03 -50.50 14.50
CA ARG A 3 -61.96 -49.62 13.97
C ARG A 3 -61.21 -48.85 15.07
N LEU A 4 -59.91 -48.72 14.92
CA LEU A 4 -59.20 -47.59 15.43
C LEU A 4 -58.21 -47.10 14.37
N VAL A 5 -58.55 -45.99 13.76
CA VAL A 5 -57.75 -45.22 12.83
C VAL A 5 -56.71 -44.46 13.64
N ARG A 6 -55.41 -44.69 13.41
CA ARG A 6 -54.33 -43.80 13.89
C ARG A 6 -53.89 -42.91 12.74
N LEU A 7 -54.26 -41.66 12.87
CA LEU A 7 -53.65 -40.54 12.10
C LEU A 7 -52.20 -40.39 12.56
N VAL A 8 -51.28 -40.70 11.67
CA VAL A 8 -49.88 -40.26 11.82
C VAL A 8 -49.77 -38.98 11.02
N GLY A 9 -49.75 -37.83 11.73
CA GLY A 9 -49.46 -36.56 11.17
C GLY A 9 -47.96 -36.49 10.80
N ALA A 10 -47.65 -36.56 9.51
CA ALA A 10 -46.32 -36.23 9.00
C ALA A 10 -46.15 -34.71 9.01
N ALA A 11 -45.47 -34.18 10.01
CA ALA A 11 -44.97 -32.84 9.98
C ALA A 11 -43.77 -32.80 8.99
N LEU A 12 -44.03 -32.41 7.76
CA LEU A 12 -42.99 -32.02 6.83
C LEU A 12 -42.39 -30.68 7.34
N LEU A 13 -41.25 -30.80 8.01
CA LEU A 13 -40.38 -29.67 8.30
C LEU A 13 -39.72 -29.30 6.97
N THR A 14 -40.34 -28.42 6.20
CA THR A 14 -39.71 -27.76 5.05
C THR A 14 -38.67 -26.82 5.59
N LEU A 15 -37.43 -27.30 5.65
CA LEU A 15 -36.23 -26.47 5.81
C LEU A 15 -36.10 -25.68 4.50
N VAL A 16 -36.70 -24.51 4.45
CA VAL A 16 -36.43 -23.54 3.40
C VAL A 16 -35.02 -23.03 3.66
N LEU A 17 -34.03 -23.71 3.11
CA LEU A 17 -32.72 -23.12 2.83
C LEU A 17 -32.98 -21.99 1.83
N SER A 18 -33.23 -20.80 2.36
CA SER A 18 -33.17 -19.58 1.59
C SER A 18 -31.72 -19.35 1.16
N THR A 19 -31.32 -20.04 0.08
CA THR A 19 -30.19 -19.60 -0.72
C THR A 19 -30.61 -18.31 -1.39
N HIS A 20 -30.59 -17.21 -0.64
CA HIS A 20 -30.59 -15.90 -1.25
C HIS A 20 -29.22 -15.75 -1.90
N GLY A 21 -29.07 -16.28 -3.09
CA GLY A 21 -28.07 -15.82 -4.03
C GLY A 21 -28.42 -14.37 -4.38
N PHE A 22 -28.05 -13.43 -3.52
CA PHE A 22 -28.04 -12.03 -3.89
C PHE A 22 -27.06 -11.91 -5.04
N ALA A 23 -27.57 -11.71 -6.25
CA ALA A 23 -26.79 -11.15 -7.32
C ALA A 23 -26.20 -9.86 -6.78
N GLN A 24 -24.91 -9.90 -6.41
CA GLN A 24 -24.24 -8.77 -5.78
C GLN A 24 -24.23 -7.61 -6.78
N SER A 25 -24.98 -6.55 -6.50
CA SER A 25 -25.09 -5.41 -7.41
C SER A 25 -23.87 -4.51 -7.24
N LEU A 26 -22.79 -4.86 -7.96
CA LEU A 26 -21.62 -3.99 -8.11
C LEU A 26 -21.79 -2.98 -9.26
N THR A 27 -23.00 -2.72 -9.70
CA THR A 27 -23.27 -1.89 -10.89
C THR A 27 -23.77 -0.49 -10.57
N THR A 28 -24.55 -0.34 -9.50
CA THR A 28 -25.13 0.94 -9.12
C THR A 28 -24.75 1.27 -7.67
N PRO A 29 -24.15 2.46 -7.41
CA PRO A 29 -23.79 2.84 -6.06
C PRO A 29 -25.01 2.97 -5.13
N ASP A 30 -24.96 2.28 -3.99
CA ASP A 30 -25.91 2.38 -2.88
C ASP A 30 -25.11 2.56 -1.56
N PRO A 31 -24.64 3.78 -1.28
CA PRO A 31 -23.82 4.04 -0.10
C PRO A 31 -24.54 3.72 1.22
N VAL A 32 -25.82 4.06 1.33
CA VAL A 32 -26.60 3.81 2.57
C VAL A 32 -26.81 2.32 2.78
N GLY A 33 -27.21 1.60 1.72
CA GLY A 33 -27.40 0.15 1.79
C GLY A 33 -26.11 -0.62 2.00
N ALA A 34 -24.95 -0.02 1.71
CA ALA A 34 -23.61 -0.54 2.01
C ALA A 34 -23.08 -0.08 3.38
N GLY A 35 -23.87 0.63 4.18
CA GLY A 35 -23.49 1.05 5.52
C GLY A 35 -22.51 2.22 5.56
N PHE A 36 -22.62 3.16 4.63
CA PHE A 36 -21.86 4.40 4.61
C PHE A 36 -22.74 5.64 4.74
N SER A 37 -22.17 6.71 5.28
CA SER A 37 -22.72 8.06 5.15
C SER A 37 -22.41 8.60 3.74
N PRO A 38 -23.45 8.92 2.92
CA PRO A 38 -23.23 9.51 1.59
C PRO A 38 -22.47 10.84 1.66
N GLU A 39 -22.72 11.65 2.67
CA GLU A 39 -22.06 12.94 2.87
C GLU A 39 -20.56 12.77 3.13
N ARG A 40 -20.19 11.74 3.88
CA ARG A 40 -18.79 11.45 4.17
C ARG A 40 -18.08 10.85 2.97
N LEU A 41 -18.71 9.94 2.22
CA LEU A 41 -18.16 9.42 0.96
C LEU A 41 -18.01 10.53 -0.10
N ALA A 42 -18.92 11.49 -0.12
CA ALA A 42 -18.86 12.61 -1.06
C ALA A 42 -17.61 13.48 -0.93
N ARG A 43 -16.82 13.34 0.16
CA ARG A 43 -15.55 14.06 0.36
C ARG A 43 -14.40 13.50 -0.45
N ILE A 44 -14.50 12.26 -0.90
CA ILE A 44 -13.45 11.60 -1.69
C ILE A 44 -13.17 12.41 -2.96
N ALA A 45 -14.20 12.78 -3.71
CA ALA A 45 -14.02 13.50 -4.97
C ALA A 45 -13.39 14.90 -4.79
N PRO A 46 -13.83 15.78 -3.87
CA PRO A 46 -13.17 17.05 -3.60
C PRO A 46 -11.71 16.92 -3.17
N TRP A 47 -11.37 15.88 -2.39
CA TRP A 47 -9.99 15.65 -2.01
C TRP A 47 -9.12 15.32 -3.22
N TYR A 48 -9.56 14.40 -4.11
CA TYR A 48 -8.81 14.14 -5.35
C TYR A 48 -8.77 15.34 -6.26
N GLN A 49 -9.87 16.12 -6.35
CA GLN A 49 -9.91 17.33 -7.15
C GLN A 49 -8.87 18.35 -6.68
N SER A 50 -8.71 18.54 -5.36
CA SER A 50 -7.68 19.42 -4.83
C SER A 50 -6.26 19.01 -5.25
N GLN A 51 -5.99 17.70 -5.35
CA GLN A 51 -4.69 17.19 -5.83
C GLN A 51 -4.52 17.41 -7.35
N ILE A 52 -5.61 17.30 -8.11
CA ILE A 52 -5.63 17.58 -9.56
C ILE A 52 -5.39 19.06 -9.81
N ASP A 53 -6.03 19.93 -9.05
CA ASP A 53 -5.90 21.40 -9.15
C ASP A 53 -4.47 21.87 -8.88
N THR A 54 -3.71 21.17 -8.05
CA THR A 54 -2.26 21.41 -7.85
C THR A 54 -1.38 20.86 -8.96
N GLY A 55 -1.94 20.10 -9.91
CA GLY A 55 -1.19 19.40 -10.96
C GLY A 55 -0.45 18.15 -10.49
N ALA A 56 -0.72 17.66 -9.27
CA ALA A 56 -0.06 16.49 -8.70
C ALA A 56 -0.46 15.18 -9.41
N LEU A 57 -1.70 15.08 -9.90
CA LEU A 57 -2.17 13.97 -10.75
C LEU A 57 -3.19 14.48 -11.79
N PRO A 58 -3.33 13.81 -12.95
CA PRO A 58 -4.30 14.21 -13.98
C PRO A 58 -5.73 13.79 -13.62
N GLY A 59 -5.90 12.64 -12.96
CA GLY A 59 -7.19 12.11 -12.59
C GLY A 59 -7.12 10.80 -11.82
N ALA A 60 -8.26 10.40 -11.28
CA ALA A 60 -8.43 9.19 -10.50
C ALA A 60 -9.78 8.51 -10.81
N VAL A 61 -9.79 7.17 -10.77
CA VAL A 61 -11.03 6.40 -10.65
C VAL A 61 -10.98 5.65 -9.32
N VAL A 62 -12.01 5.84 -8.50
CA VAL A 62 -12.15 5.23 -7.19
C VAL A 62 -13.41 4.38 -7.14
N ALA A 63 -13.28 3.14 -6.69
CA ALA A 63 -14.40 2.24 -6.42
C ALA A 63 -14.32 1.73 -4.97
N ILE A 64 -15.47 1.73 -4.28
CA ILE A 64 -15.60 1.21 -2.91
C ILE A 64 -16.83 0.30 -2.88
N ALA A 65 -16.68 -0.90 -2.33
CA ALA A 65 -17.78 -1.83 -2.08
C ALA A 65 -17.73 -2.34 -0.65
N ARG A 66 -18.90 -2.62 -0.07
CA ARG A 66 -19.02 -3.24 1.25
C ARG A 66 -20.25 -4.16 1.29
N ASP A 67 -20.13 -5.29 1.99
CA ASP A 67 -21.21 -6.29 2.08
C ASP A 67 -21.75 -6.71 0.70
N GLY A 68 -20.87 -6.82 -0.31
CA GLY A 68 -21.22 -7.16 -1.69
C GLY A 68 -21.97 -6.07 -2.47
N LYS A 69 -22.09 -4.86 -1.94
CA LYS A 69 -22.75 -3.72 -2.58
C LYS A 69 -21.75 -2.65 -2.98
N LEU A 70 -21.92 -2.09 -4.17
CA LEU A 70 -21.15 -0.92 -4.59
C LEU A 70 -21.59 0.30 -3.78
N ALA A 71 -20.68 0.91 -3.02
CA ALA A 71 -20.95 2.12 -2.25
C ALA A 71 -20.57 3.39 -3.01
N TYR A 72 -19.48 3.31 -3.79
CA TYR A 72 -18.91 4.47 -4.47
C TYR A 72 -18.21 4.05 -5.77
N LEU A 73 -18.46 4.78 -6.84
CA LEU A 73 -17.72 4.66 -8.10
C LEU A 73 -17.70 6.01 -8.78
N GLN A 74 -16.55 6.67 -8.78
CA GLN A 74 -16.40 7.97 -9.43
C GLN A 74 -15.07 8.07 -10.18
N ALA A 75 -15.12 8.78 -11.31
CA ALA A 75 -13.96 9.27 -12.04
C ALA A 75 -13.85 10.77 -11.81
N ILE A 76 -12.65 11.24 -11.50
CA ILE A 76 -12.34 12.62 -11.14
C ILE A 76 -11.15 13.07 -12.01
N GLY A 77 -11.23 14.26 -12.62
CA GLY A 77 -10.20 14.78 -13.51
C GLY A 77 -10.27 14.28 -14.93
N THR A 78 -9.13 14.11 -15.58
CA THR A 78 -9.03 13.87 -17.02
C THR A 78 -8.11 12.70 -17.36
N TYR A 79 -8.19 12.21 -18.62
CA TYR A 79 -7.30 11.13 -19.11
C TYR A 79 -5.86 11.59 -19.21
N ASP A 80 -5.63 12.87 -19.45
CA ASP A 80 -4.33 13.46 -19.69
C ASP A 80 -4.10 14.72 -18.84
N ARG A 81 -2.85 15.15 -18.72
CA ARG A 81 -2.49 16.40 -18.04
C ARG A 81 -2.92 17.66 -18.79
N ALA A 82 -3.27 17.57 -20.06
CA ALA A 82 -3.77 18.71 -20.82
C ALA A 82 -5.20 19.10 -20.42
N GLY A 83 -5.87 18.28 -19.60
CA GLY A 83 -7.16 18.59 -18.98
C GLY A 83 -8.33 18.64 -19.97
N LYS A 84 -8.19 18.00 -21.16
CA LYS A 84 -9.15 18.19 -22.25
C LYS A 84 -10.28 17.17 -22.27
N ILE A 85 -10.03 15.94 -21.82
CA ILE A 85 -10.98 14.82 -21.92
C ILE A 85 -11.33 14.34 -20.51
N PRO A 86 -12.59 14.54 -20.05
CA PRO A 86 -13.02 14.08 -18.73
C PRO A 86 -12.86 12.57 -18.57
N LEU A 87 -12.28 12.14 -17.46
CA LEU A 87 -12.11 10.73 -17.11
C LEU A 87 -13.48 10.07 -16.91
N LYS A 88 -13.59 8.80 -17.27
CA LYS A 88 -14.79 7.99 -17.06
C LYS A 88 -14.52 6.82 -16.11
N PRO A 89 -15.55 6.29 -15.42
CA PRO A 89 -15.38 5.17 -14.49
C PRO A 89 -14.81 3.90 -15.13
N ASP A 90 -15.01 3.72 -16.42
CA ASP A 90 -14.54 2.60 -17.23
C ASP A 90 -13.15 2.84 -17.87
N ALA A 91 -12.43 3.86 -17.42
CA ALA A 91 -11.07 4.15 -17.89
C ALA A 91 -10.13 2.97 -17.63
N ILE A 92 -9.27 2.70 -18.61
CA ILE A 92 -8.31 1.59 -18.59
C ILE A 92 -6.96 2.10 -18.12
N PHE A 93 -6.38 1.43 -17.13
CA PHE A 93 -5.08 1.75 -16.55
C PHE A 93 -4.11 0.57 -16.74
N TRP A 94 -2.84 0.85 -16.97
CA TRP A 94 -1.82 -0.16 -16.74
C TRP A 94 -1.68 -0.36 -15.24
N ILE A 95 -2.03 -1.55 -14.75
CA ILE A 95 -2.10 -1.83 -13.30
C ILE A 95 -0.78 -2.31 -12.69
N ALA A 96 0.24 -2.48 -13.52
CA ALA A 96 1.59 -2.87 -13.09
C ALA A 96 1.54 -4.03 -12.07
N SER A 97 2.14 -3.87 -10.89
CA SER A 97 2.26 -4.93 -9.88
C SER A 97 0.94 -5.42 -9.28
N MET A 98 -0.19 -4.76 -9.53
CA MET A 98 -1.50 -5.36 -9.23
C MET A 98 -1.81 -6.58 -10.13
N THR A 99 -0.98 -6.88 -11.13
CA THR A 99 -0.96 -8.16 -11.87
C THR A 99 -0.63 -9.35 -10.97
N LYS A 100 0.26 -9.18 -9.98
CA LYS A 100 0.75 -10.27 -9.13
C LYS A 100 -0.32 -11.06 -8.38
N PRO A 101 -1.32 -10.43 -7.74
CA PRO A 101 -2.45 -11.13 -7.16
C PRO A 101 -3.19 -12.04 -8.14
N VAL A 102 -3.42 -11.57 -9.36
CA VAL A 102 -4.10 -12.34 -10.42
C VAL A 102 -3.26 -13.57 -10.81
N THR A 103 -1.95 -13.40 -10.99
CA THR A 103 -1.01 -14.48 -11.27
C THR A 103 -0.96 -15.50 -10.13
N SER A 104 -1.00 -15.01 -8.89
CA SER A 104 -1.00 -15.88 -7.71
C SER A 104 -2.29 -16.72 -7.64
N VAL A 105 -3.44 -16.12 -7.93
CA VAL A 105 -4.72 -16.88 -8.05
C VAL A 105 -4.62 -17.94 -9.14
N ALA A 106 -4.08 -17.62 -10.32
CA ALA A 106 -3.90 -18.57 -11.41
C ALA A 106 -3.04 -19.78 -10.99
N ALA A 107 -1.94 -19.55 -10.28
CA ALA A 107 -1.10 -20.63 -9.77
C ALA A 107 -1.85 -21.47 -8.71
N MET A 108 -2.58 -20.83 -7.81
CA MET A 108 -3.33 -21.52 -6.76
C MET A 108 -4.52 -22.35 -7.30
N MET A 109 -5.10 -21.98 -8.44
CA MET A 109 -6.06 -22.83 -9.15
C MET A 109 -5.43 -24.17 -9.57
N LEU A 110 -4.18 -24.13 -10.08
CA LEU A 110 -3.45 -25.36 -10.44
C LEU A 110 -3.03 -26.17 -9.21
N VAL A 111 -2.81 -25.50 -8.07
CA VAL A 111 -2.56 -26.18 -6.78
C VAL A 111 -3.82 -26.94 -6.33
N GLU A 112 -5.00 -26.32 -6.38
CA GLU A 112 -6.27 -26.99 -6.05
C GLU A 112 -6.58 -28.17 -6.98
N GLU A 113 -6.18 -28.05 -8.25
CA GLU A 113 -6.31 -29.14 -9.23
C GLU A 113 -5.29 -30.28 -9.02
N GLY A 114 -4.38 -30.16 -8.04
CA GLY A 114 -3.30 -31.10 -7.80
C GLY A 114 -2.24 -31.18 -8.89
N LYS A 115 -2.20 -30.19 -9.78
CA LYS A 115 -1.25 -30.10 -10.91
C LYS A 115 0.05 -29.37 -10.54
N LEU A 116 0.00 -28.50 -9.52
CA LEU A 116 1.13 -27.71 -9.03
C LEU A 116 1.31 -27.96 -7.53
N ASP A 117 2.55 -28.30 -7.13
CA ASP A 117 2.92 -28.45 -5.73
C ASP A 117 3.71 -27.22 -5.26
N LEU A 118 3.23 -26.56 -4.20
CA LEU A 118 3.87 -25.37 -3.61
C LEU A 118 5.26 -25.66 -3.05
N THR A 119 5.52 -26.90 -2.62
CA THR A 119 6.78 -27.32 -2.01
C THR A 119 7.77 -27.90 -3.03
N ALA A 120 7.31 -28.17 -4.25
CA ALA A 120 8.16 -28.68 -5.31
C ALA A 120 9.26 -27.67 -5.70
N PRO A 121 10.46 -28.15 -6.01
CA PRO A 121 11.50 -27.32 -6.63
C PRO A 121 11.00 -26.71 -7.95
N VAL A 122 11.21 -25.41 -8.13
CA VAL A 122 10.86 -24.71 -9.39
C VAL A 122 11.54 -25.36 -10.60
N GLY A 123 12.77 -25.87 -10.43
CA GLY A 123 13.50 -26.59 -11.47
C GLY A 123 12.84 -27.90 -11.94
N GLN A 124 11.81 -28.42 -11.23
CA GLN A 124 10.99 -29.54 -11.70
C GLN A 124 10.09 -29.11 -12.89
N TYR A 125 9.61 -27.88 -12.87
CA TYR A 125 8.75 -27.32 -13.92
C TYR A 125 9.55 -26.53 -14.95
N LEU A 126 10.63 -25.86 -14.50
CA LEU A 126 11.52 -25.00 -15.29
C LEU A 126 12.98 -25.47 -15.12
N PRO A 127 13.43 -26.45 -15.92
CA PRO A 127 14.78 -27.04 -15.78
C PRO A 127 15.92 -26.00 -15.80
N GLU A 128 15.72 -24.86 -16.47
CA GLU A 128 16.67 -23.76 -16.57
C GLU A 128 17.02 -23.16 -15.18
N LEU A 129 16.10 -23.24 -14.22
CA LEU A 129 16.25 -22.72 -12.85
C LEU A 129 16.66 -23.79 -11.82
N LYS A 130 17.02 -25.02 -12.28
CA LYS A 130 17.33 -26.13 -11.38
C LYS A 130 18.59 -25.86 -10.53
N ASP A 131 19.64 -25.33 -11.15
CA ASP A 131 20.97 -25.23 -10.56
C ASP A 131 21.37 -23.76 -10.30
N MET A 132 20.45 -22.95 -9.80
CA MET A 132 20.70 -21.55 -9.49
C MET A 132 21.82 -21.38 -8.46
N ARG A 133 22.65 -20.36 -8.65
CA ARG A 133 23.79 -20.03 -7.80
C ARG A 133 23.55 -18.72 -7.06
N VAL A 134 24.20 -18.56 -5.91
CA VAL A 134 23.97 -17.44 -4.98
C VAL A 134 25.22 -16.57 -4.88
N GLY A 135 25.01 -15.25 -4.92
CA GLY A 135 26.10 -14.27 -4.76
C GLY A 135 26.99 -14.12 -6.01
N LEU A 136 27.88 -13.18 -5.96
CA LEU A 136 28.88 -12.94 -7.04
C LEU A 136 29.83 -14.12 -7.21
N GLU A 137 30.15 -14.82 -6.11
CA GLU A 137 31.00 -16.01 -6.10
C GLU A 137 30.30 -17.25 -6.66
N ARG A 138 29.03 -17.13 -7.04
CA ARG A 138 28.25 -18.25 -7.60
C ARG A 138 28.26 -19.50 -6.71
N ALA A 139 28.13 -19.32 -5.38
CA ALA A 139 28.04 -20.43 -4.44
C ALA A 139 26.78 -21.30 -4.70
N PRO A 140 26.80 -22.60 -4.37
CA PRO A 140 25.61 -23.43 -4.43
C PRO A 140 24.49 -22.90 -3.54
N ALA A 141 23.24 -23.02 -3.99
CA ALA A 141 22.08 -22.79 -3.12
C ALA A 141 22.02 -23.90 -2.04
N LYS A 142 21.73 -23.53 -0.79
CA LYS A 142 21.57 -24.48 0.34
C LYS A 142 20.38 -25.41 0.16
N ARG A 143 19.36 -24.97 -0.54
CA ARG A 143 18.21 -25.74 -0.99
C ARG A 143 17.73 -25.25 -2.36
N PRO A 144 16.99 -26.07 -3.11
CA PRO A 144 16.32 -25.58 -4.32
C PRO A 144 15.29 -24.49 -3.98
N MET A 145 15.11 -23.55 -4.91
CA MET A 145 13.99 -22.61 -4.92
C MET A 145 12.69 -23.38 -5.13
N GLN A 146 11.70 -23.17 -4.27
CA GLN A 146 10.39 -23.81 -4.32
C GLN A 146 9.33 -22.87 -4.93
N VAL A 147 8.22 -23.43 -5.41
CA VAL A 147 7.10 -22.65 -5.98
C VAL A 147 6.56 -21.63 -4.97
N ASN A 148 6.41 -22.00 -3.69
CA ASN A 148 5.98 -21.08 -2.65
C ASN A 148 6.94 -19.90 -2.42
N ASP A 149 8.23 -20.06 -2.72
CA ASP A 149 9.20 -18.96 -2.62
C ASP A 149 8.93 -17.88 -3.68
N LEU A 150 8.41 -18.25 -4.86
CA LEU A 150 7.99 -17.30 -5.90
C LEU A 150 6.83 -16.45 -5.44
N LEU A 151 5.79 -17.08 -4.85
CA LEU A 151 4.60 -16.42 -4.31
C LEU A 151 4.91 -15.50 -3.12
N ARG A 152 5.91 -15.87 -2.32
CA ARG A 152 6.28 -15.19 -1.07
C ARG A 152 7.41 -14.17 -1.23
N HIS A 153 7.99 -14.02 -2.41
CA HIS A 153 9.20 -13.23 -2.64
C HIS A 153 10.39 -13.65 -1.75
N THR A 154 10.53 -14.96 -1.51
CA THR A 154 11.64 -15.55 -0.74
C THR A 154 12.55 -16.42 -1.61
N SER A 155 12.45 -16.30 -2.92
CA SER A 155 13.18 -17.11 -3.90
C SER A 155 14.67 -16.81 -3.99
N GLY A 156 15.10 -15.64 -3.52
CA GLY A 156 16.44 -15.10 -3.75
C GLY A 156 16.60 -14.37 -5.08
N LEU A 157 15.57 -14.35 -5.93
CA LEU A 157 15.50 -13.44 -7.09
C LEU A 157 15.27 -12.01 -6.60
N THR A 158 15.61 -11.02 -7.44
CA THR A 158 15.39 -9.59 -7.14
C THR A 158 14.92 -8.82 -8.38
N TYR A 159 14.56 -7.57 -8.18
CA TYR A 159 14.54 -6.54 -9.22
C TYR A 159 15.82 -5.70 -9.15
N PRO A 160 16.35 -5.16 -10.26
CA PRO A 160 17.59 -4.38 -10.24
C PRO A 160 17.51 -3.12 -9.37
N GLN A 161 16.32 -2.56 -9.15
CA GLN A 161 16.10 -1.36 -8.33
C GLN A 161 15.97 -1.65 -6.83
N GLU A 162 15.95 -2.90 -6.39
CA GLU A 162 15.85 -3.25 -4.97
C GLU A 162 17.16 -3.00 -4.20
N GLY A 163 18.29 -2.92 -4.89
CA GLY A 163 19.58 -2.60 -4.30
C GLY A 163 20.49 -1.81 -5.21
N THR A 164 21.57 -1.28 -4.65
CA THR A 164 22.57 -0.47 -5.38
C THR A 164 23.93 -1.15 -5.48
N ASP A 165 24.10 -2.33 -4.89
CA ASP A 165 25.32 -3.11 -4.95
C ASP A 165 25.54 -3.78 -6.32
N GLU A 166 26.72 -4.37 -6.50
CA GLU A 166 27.11 -5.00 -7.76
C GLU A 166 26.19 -6.17 -8.14
N LEU A 167 25.73 -6.93 -7.15
CA LEU A 167 24.88 -8.10 -7.36
C LEU A 167 23.52 -7.70 -7.95
N HIS A 168 22.86 -6.66 -7.40
CA HIS A 168 21.63 -6.12 -7.94
C HIS A 168 21.84 -5.54 -9.35
N ARG A 169 22.97 -4.88 -9.58
CA ARG A 169 23.29 -4.34 -10.92
C ARG A 169 23.41 -5.41 -12.00
N THR A 170 23.77 -6.65 -11.66
CA THR A 170 23.81 -7.74 -12.65
C THR A 170 22.45 -7.96 -13.31
N TYR A 171 21.35 -7.74 -12.55
CA TYR A 171 19.99 -7.90 -13.04
C TYR A 171 19.57 -6.86 -14.09
N ASN A 172 20.32 -5.76 -14.27
CA ASN A 172 20.13 -4.85 -15.41
C ASN A 172 20.38 -5.54 -16.77
N GLY A 173 21.11 -6.65 -16.77
CA GLY A 173 21.34 -7.49 -17.97
C GLY A 173 20.10 -8.27 -18.40
N VAL A 174 19.14 -8.49 -17.51
CA VAL A 174 17.87 -9.12 -17.83
C VAL A 174 17.02 -8.13 -18.64
N ARG A 175 16.84 -8.39 -19.93
CA ARG A 175 16.05 -7.53 -20.82
C ARG A 175 14.55 -7.73 -20.61
N THR A 176 14.05 -7.28 -19.51
CA THR A 176 12.78 -7.68 -18.90
C THR A 176 11.52 -7.13 -19.58
N PHE A 177 11.59 -5.99 -20.26
CA PHE A 177 10.40 -5.36 -20.84
C PHE A 177 10.40 -5.38 -22.37
N ARG A 178 10.98 -6.42 -22.97
CA ARG A 178 10.93 -6.61 -24.41
C ARG A 178 9.68 -7.38 -24.82
N ARG A 179 8.79 -6.71 -25.52
CA ARG A 179 7.48 -7.23 -25.96
C ARG A 179 7.56 -8.33 -27.01
N ASP A 180 8.68 -8.43 -27.71
CA ASP A 180 8.96 -9.41 -28.77
C ASP A 180 9.43 -10.78 -28.22
N ARG A 181 9.63 -10.89 -26.91
CA ARG A 181 10.09 -12.11 -26.22
C ARG A 181 8.94 -12.81 -25.50
N THR A 182 9.10 -14.10 -25.24
CA THR A 182 8.18 -14.93 -24.47
C THR A 182 8.58 -15.00 -23.00
N LEU A 183 7.72 -15.53 -22.13
CA LEU A 183 8.09 -15.86 -20.74
C LEU A 183 9.22 -16.92 -20.70
N ALA A 184 9.27 -17.84 -21.66
CA ALA A 184 10.36 -18.81 -21.74
C ALA A 184 11.72 -18.14 -21.99
N ASP A 185 11.78 -17.19 -22.94
CA ASP A 185 12.98 -16.41 -23.20
C ASP A 185 13.40 -15.59 -21.97
N PHE A 186 12.44 -15.00 -21.27
CA PHE A 186 12.67 -14.24 -20.05
C PHE A 186 13.28 -15.11 -18.94
N VAL A 187 12.72 -16.30 -18.69
CA VAL A 187 13.24 -17.25 -17.69
C VAL A 187 14.64 -17.74 -18.05
N THR A 188 14.91 -17.97 -19.34
CA THR A 188 16.25 -18.35 -19.83
C THR A 188 17.30 -17.27 -19.50
N ASP A 189 16.97 -15.99 -19.72
CA ASP A 189 17.87 -14.90 -19.33
C ASP A 189 18.05 -14.83 -17.81
N LEU A 190 16.96 -14.94 -17.07
CA LEU A 190 16.96 -14.88 -15.60
C LEU A 190 17.80 -16.01 -14.99
N ALA A 191 17.82 -17.19 -15.60
CA ALA A 191 18.62 -18.34 -15.17
C ALA A 191 20.15 -18.07 -15.23
N THR A 192 20.59 -17.06 -15.97
CA THR A 192 21.99 -16.65 -16.01
C THR A 192 22.39 -15.77 -14.82
N MET A 193 21.43 -15.22 -14.09
CA MET A 193 21.66 -14.33 -12.95
C MET A 193 21.88 -15.12 -11.66
N PRO A 194 22.76 -14.66 -10.75
CA PRO A 194 22.87 -15.26 -9.43
C PRO A 194 21.70 -14.82 -8.53
N LEU A 195 21.27 -15.67 -7.62
CA LEU A 195 20.36 -15.28 -6.54
C LEU A 195 21.06 -14.29 -5.61
N VAL A 196 20.33 -13.27 -5.13
CA VAL A 196 20.89 -12.29 -4.17
C VAL A 196 20.85 -12.81 -2.73
N HIS A 197 19.97 -13.78 -2.45
CA HIS A 197 19.86 -14.46 -1.17
C HIS A 197 19.69 -15.96 -1.35
N GLN A 198 19.98 -16.73 -0.31
CA GLN A 198 19.59 -18.14 -0.28
C GLN A 198 18.06 -18.25 -0.30
N PRO A 199 17.47 -19.20 -1.06
CA PRO A 199 16.04 -19.43 -1.06
C PRO A 199 15.49 -19.65 0.36
N GLY A 200 14.50 -18.83 0.75
CA GLY A 200 13.86 -18.84 2.06
C GLY A 200 14.56 -18.04 3.16
N GLU A 201 15.72 -17.41 2.90
CA GLU A 201 16.49 -16.67 3.90
C GLU A 201 16.02 -15.23 4.09
N ALA A 202 15.57 -14.59 3.02
CA ALA A 202 15.08 -13.22 3.05
C ALA A 202 13.84 -13.04 2.19
N TRP A 203 13.01 -12.09 2.58
CA TRP A 203 11.98 -11.51 1.75
C TRP A 203 12.60 -10.36 0.93
N GLU A 204 12.52 -10.46 -0.38
CA GLU A 204 12.94 -9.39 -1.28
C GLU A 204 12.04 -9.38 -2.53
N TYR A 205 11.49 -8.21 -2.83
CA TYR A 205 10.58 -8.03 -3.95
C TYR A 205 11.27 -8.36 -5.28
N SER A 206 10.62 -9.14 -6.16
CA SER A 206 11.38 -9.79 -7.23
C SER A 206 10.56 -10.19 -8.44
N TRP A 207 11.28 -10.64 -9.48
CA TRP A 207 10.77 -11.31 -10.67
C TRP A 207 10.12 -12.70 -10.39
N GLY A 208 10.03 -13.11 -9.14
CA GLY A 208 9.48 -14.43 -8.79
C GLY A 208 8.09 -14.69 -9.37
N VAL A 209 7.22 -13.68 -9.41
CA VAL A 209 5.86 -13.85 -9.94
C VAL A 209 5.82 -13.91 -11.48
N ASP A 210 6.80 -13.33 -12.17
CA ASP A 210 6.96 -13.54 -13.63
C ASP A 210 7.41 -14.98 -13.93
N VAL A 211 8.31 -15.53 -13.11
CA VAL A 211 8.68 -16.95 -13.16
C VAL A 211 7.46 -17.84 -12.88
N LEU A 212 6.63 -17.45 -11.90
CA LEU A 212 5.40 -18.18 -11.58
C LEU A 212 4.41 -18.21 -12.76
N ALA A 213 4.30 -17.11 -13.52
CA ALA A 213 3.48 -17.09 -14.74
C ALA A 213 3.99 -18.14 -15.77
N ARG A 214 5.31 -18.29 -15.92
CA ARG A 214 5.88 -19.34 -16.77
C ARG A 214 5.60 -20.75 -16.22
N VAL A 215 5.63 -20.94 -14.91
CA VAL A 215 5.20 -22.21 -14.29
C VAL A 215 3.75 -22.51 -14.63
N VAL A 216 2.85 -21.52 -14.58
CA VAL A 216 1.44 -21.67 -14.99
C VAL A 216 1.34 -22.10 -16.45
N GLU A 217 2.10 -21.50 -17.37
CA GLU A 217 2.11 -21.92 -18.79
C GLU A 217 2.51 -23.40 -18.94
N VAL A 218 3.60 -23.80 -18.30
CA VAL A 218 4.13 -25.16 -18.41
C VAL A 218 3.16 -26.20 -17.85
N VAL A 219 2.61 -25.91 -16.66
CA VAL A 219 1.71 -26.84 -15.96
C VAL A 219 0.34 -26.93 -16.62
N SER A 220 -0.18 -25.83 -17.16
CA SER A 220 -1.48 -25.79 -17.82
C SER A 220 -1.44 -26.22 -19.30
N GLY A 221 -0.28 -26.12 -19.95
CA GLY A 221 -0.13 -26.31 -21.38
C GLY A 221 -0.75 -25.19 -22.23
N GLN A 222 -1.12 -24.05 -21.64
CA GLN A 222 -1.69 -22.88 -22.29
C GLN A 222 -0.75 -21.69 -22.18
N SER A 223 -0.81 -20.74 -23.12
CA SER A 223 -0.17 -19.45 -22.91
C SER A 223 -0.81 -18.73 -21.73
N PHE A 224 -0.02 -17.91 -21.04
CA PHE A 224 -0.48 -17.30 -19.78
C PHE A 224 -1.70 -16.38 -19.97
N ASP A 225 -1.75 -15.63 -21.07
CA ASP A 225 -2.90 -14.79 -21.42
C ASP A 225 -4.17 -15.61 -21.65
N GLN A 226 -4.07 -16.75 -22.39
CA GLN A 226 -5.21 -17.62 -22.62
C GLN A 226 -5.70 -18.30 -21.35
N PHE A 227 -4.78 -18.68 -20.44
CA PHE A 227 -5.14 -19.22 -19.15
C PHE A 227 -5.93 -18.19 -18.32
N LEU A 228 -5.42 -16.94 -18.20
CA LEU A 228 -6.11 -15.90 -17.45
C LEU A 228 -7.46 -15.53 -18.06
N GLU A 229 -7.52 -15.39 -19.38
CA GLU A 229 -8.75 -15.05 -20.10
C GLU A 229 -9.85 -16.10 -19.87
N SER A 230 -9.50 -17.40 -20.07
CA SER A 230 -10.49 -18.47 -19.99
C SER A 230 -10.89 -18.83 -18.57
N ARG A 231 -9.96 -18.69 -17.60
CA ARG A 231 -10.14 -19.21 -16.25
C ARG A 231 -10.50 -18.14 -15.21
N ILE A 232 -10.15 -16.86 -15.46
CA ILE A 232 -10.36 -15.77 -14.52
C ILE A 232 -11.18 -14.64 -15.14
N PHE A 233 -10.71 -14.04 -16.25
CA PHE A 233 -11.32 -12.81 -16.75
C PHE A 233 -12.72 -13.03 -17.30
N LYS A 234 -12.91 -14.01 -18.18
CA LYS A 234 -14.21 -14.35 -18.75
C LYS A 234 -15.23 -14.79 -17.70
N PRO A 235 -14.90 -15.75 -16.79
CA PRO A 235 -15.81 -16.15 -15.73
C PRO A 235 -16.20 -15.00 -14.81
N LEU A 236 -15.26 -14.12 -14.43
CA LEU A 236 -15.51 -12.97 -13.59
C LEU A 236 -16.06 -11.75 -14.35
N ARG A 237 -16.26 -11.84 -15.68
CA ARG A 237 -16.69 -10.74 -16.54
C ARG A 237 -15.78 -9.51 -16.46
N MET A 238 -14.48 -9.71 -16.37
CA MET A 238 -13.45 -8.67 -16.38
C MET A 238 -13.10 -8.32 -17.83
N VAL A 239 -14.02 -7.66 -18.50
CA VAL A 239 -14.02 -7.49 -19.98
C VAL A 239 -12.97 -6.52 -20.52
N ASP A 240 -12.37 -5.71 -19.64
CA ASP A 240 -11.37 -4.70 -19.97
C ASP A 240 -10.00 -5.02 -19.37
N THR A 241 -9.81 -6.27 -18.89
CA THR A 241 -8.55 -6.73 -18.31
C THR A 241 -7.80 -7.62 -19.30
N GLY A 242 -6.50 -7.35 -19.48
CA GLY A 242 -5.65 -8.10 -20.42
C GLY A 242 -4.23 -7.56 -20.49
N PHE A 243 -3.40 -8.09 -21.41
CA PHE A 243 -1.99 -7.68 -21.54
C PHE A 243 -1.75 -6.52 -22.52
N PHE A 244 -2.78 -6.03 -23.17
CA PHE A 244 -2.75 -4.83 -24.02
C PHE A 244 -4.17 -4.30 -24.21
N VAL A 245 -4.28 -3.07 -24.64
CA VAL A 245 -5.56 -2.42 -24.95
C VAL A 245 -5.86 -2.55 -26.44
N PRO A 246 -6.95 -3.23 -26.84
CA PRO A 246 -7.36 -3.31 -28.23
C PRO A 246 -7.63 -1.91 -28.83
N GLU A 247 -7.39 -1.73 -30.13
CA GLU A 247 -7.56 -0.45 -30.85
C GLU A 247 -8.90 0.21 -30.58
N SER A 248 -9.98 -0.58 -30.57
CA SER A 248 -11.35 -0.10 -30.28
C SER A 248 -11.55 0.48 -28.88
N LYS A 249 -10.62 0.24 -27.95
CA LYS A 249 -10.67 0.69 -26.56
C LYS A 249 -9.59 1.72 -26.21
N LEU A 250 -8.70 2.07 -27.14
CA LEU A 250 -7.58 3.01 -26.87
C LEU A 250 -8.03 4.37 -26.37
N SER A 251 -9.21 4.85 -26.80
CA SER A 251 -9.78 6.12 -26.32
C SER A 251 -10.10 6.12 -24.81
N ARG A 252 -10.08 4.95 -24.16
CA ARG A 252 -10.31 4.78 -22.72
C ARG A 252 -9.01 4.56 -21.93
N LEU A 253 -7.89 4.45 -22.61
CA LEU A 253 -6.59 4.28 -21.94
C LEU A 253 -6.15 5.58 -21.31
N VAL A 254 -5.82 5.54 -20.01
CA VAL A 254 -5.18 6.65 -19.31
C VAL A 254 -3.71 6.68 -19.69
N ASP A 255 -3.23 7.85 -20.10
CA ASP A 255 -1.86 8.03 -20.56
C ASP A 255 -0.83 7.77 -19.45
N PRO A 256 -0.01 6.71 -19.54
CA PRO A 256 1.06 6.47 -18.58
C PRO A 256 2.24 7.43 -18.74
N ILE A 257 2.32 8.17 -19.86
CA ILE A 257 3.44 9.05 -20.22
C ILE A 257 3.41 10.36 -19.41
N ALA A 258 2.27 10.71 -18.83
CA ALA A 258 2.12 11.91 -17.99
C ALA A 258 3.13 12.02 -16.82
N THR A 259 3.92 10.98 -16.57
CA THR A 259 4.87 10.89 -15.46
C THR A 259 6.33 11.20 -15.84
N GLY A 260 6.62 11.54 -17.11
CA GLY A 260 7.99 11.79 -17.58
C GLY A 260 8.86 10.54 -17.74
N TRP A 261 8.30 9.34 -17.53
CA TRP A 261 8.95 8.07 -17.82
C TRP A 261 8.65 7.66 -19.25
N SER A 262 9.69 7.31 -20.03
CA SER A 262 9.51 6.55 -21.26
C SER A 262 8.71 5.30 -20.93
N PRO A 263 7.66 4.94 -21.70
CA PRO A 263 6.86 3.78 -21.38
C PRO A 263 7.77 2.55 -21.42
N LEU A 264 8.15 2.07 -20.23
CA LEU A 264 8.85 0.79 -20.08
C LEU A 264 8.03 -0.32 -20.75
N TRP A 265 6.72 -0.06 -20.94
CA TRP A 265 5.76 -1.02 -21.46
C TRP A 265 4.69 -0.34 -22.32
N ASP A 266 4.75 -0.52 -23.65
CA ASP A 266 3.72 -0.03 -24.58
C ASP A 266 2.48 -0.96 -24.57
N VAL A 267 1.49 -0.66 -23.73
CA VAL A 267 0.24 -1.42 -23.62
C VAL A 267 -0.72 -1.21 -24.78
N THR A 268 -0.38 -0.36 -25.76
CA THR A 268 -1.25 -0.10 -26.94
C THR A 268 -1.12 -1.14 -28.04
N LYS A 269 -0.18 -2.08 -27.90
CA LYS A 269 0.09 -3.10 -28.92
C LYS A 269 0.11 -4.50 -28.31
N PRO A 270 -0.20 -5.54 -29.09
CA PRO A 270 -0.03 -6.92 -28.66
C PRO A 270 1.40 -7.22 -28.22
N THR A 271 1.58 -8.08 -27.23
CA THR A 271 2.86 -8.50 -26.67
C THR A 271 2.99 -10.02 -26.73
N LYS A 272 4.24 -10.52 -26.78
CA LYS A 272 4.56 -11.93 -26.58
C LYS A 272 4.96 -12.22 -25.13
N LEU A 273 5.38 -11.18 -24.39
CA LEU A 273 5.73 -11.31 -22.99
C LEU A 273 4.49 -11.03 -22.11
N PHE A 274 3.87 -12.08 -21.63
CA PHE A 274 2.74 -12.02 -20.71
C PHE A 274 3.25 -11.93 -19.27
N ALA A 275 3.88 -10.79 -18.94
CA ALA A 275 4.58 -10.59 -17.67
C ALA A 275 3.62 -10.72 -16.46
N GLY A 276 3.79 -11.78 -15.67
CA GLY A 276 2.95 -12.09 -14.51
C GLY A 276 3.14 -11.13 -13.35
N GLY A 277 4.26 -10.40 -13.33
CA GLY A 277 4.56 -9.42 -12.28
C GLY A 277 4.00 -8.03 -12.53
N ALA A 278 3.69 -7.64 -13.81
CA ALA A 278 3.33 -6.25 -14.11
C ALA A 278 2.58 -6.03 -15.44
N GLY A 279 2.22 -7.07 -16.18
CA GLY A 279 1.83 -6.95 -17.59
C GLY A 279 0.40 -6.50 -17.86
N LEU A 280 -0.50 -6.54 -16.90
CA LEU A 280 -1.92 -6.34 -17.12
C LEU A 280 -2.32 -4.86 -17.18
N VAL A 281 -3.31 -4.59 -18.01
CA VAL A 281 -4.20 -3.42 -17.94
C VAL A 281 -5.53 -3.85 -17.34
N SER A 282 -6.25 -2.92 -16.71
CA SER A 282 -7.59 -3.17 -16.13
C SER A 282 -8.33 -1.87 -15.88
N THR A 283 -9.58 -1.98 -15.46
CA THR A 283 -10.43 -0.89 -14.97
C THR A 283 -10.74 -1.07 -13.48
N ALA A 284 -11.19 -0.01 -12.81
CA ALA A 284 -11.63 -0.11 -11.42
C ALA A 284 -12.83 -1.08 -11.25
N PRO A 285 -13.87 -1.08 -12.13
CA PRO A 285 -14.95 -2.07 -12.08
C PRO A 285 -14.48 -3.52 -12.23
N ASP A 286 -13.60 -3.81 -13.21
CA ASP A 286 -13.10 -5.18 -13.40
C ASP A 286 -12.31 -5.65 -12.19
N TYR A 287 -11.39 -4.81 -11.70
CA TYR A 287 -10.56 -5.17 -10.56
C TYR A 287 -11.37 -5.30 -9.26
N LEU A 288 -12.45 -4.50 -9.13
CA LEU A 288 -13.40 -4.65 -8.01
C LEU A 288 -14.07 -6.03 -8.01
N ARG A 289 -14.43 -6.57 -9.17
CA ARG A 289 -14.99 -7.92 -9.29
C ARG A 289 -14.00 -9.00 -8.85
N PHE A 290 -12.72 -8.86 -9.22
CA PHE A 290 -11.65 -9.73 -8.74
C PHE A 290 -11.50 -9.65 -7.20
N CYS A 291 -11.52 -8.46 -6.65
CA CYS A 291 -11.47 -8.26 -5.20
C CYS A 291 -12.70 -8.86 -4.49
N GLN A 292 -13.90 -8.71 -5.07
CA GLN A 292 -15.13 -9.26 -4.49
C GLN A 292 -15.12 -10.79 -4.51
N MET A 293 -14.61 -11.40 -5.57
CA MET A 293 -14.40 -12.86 -5.63
C MET A 293 -13.51 -13.32 -4.48
N LEU A 294 -12.42 -12.61 -4.21
CA LEU A 294 -11.52 -12.95 -3.08
C LEU A 294 -12.21 -12.75 -1.72
N LEU A 295 -12.91 -11.62 -1.54
CA LEU A 295 -13.63 -11.34 -0.28
C LEU A 295 -14.70 -12.39 0.01
N ASN A 296 -15.36 -12.90 -1.01
CA ASN A 296 -16.35 -13.97 -0.91
C ASN A 296 -15.74 -15.38 -0.70
N GLY A 297 -14.43 -15.48 -0.51
CA GLY A 297 -13.77 -16.77 -0.35
C GLY A 297 -13.60 -17.56 -1.65
N GLY A 298 -13.44 -16.86 -2.78
CA GLY A 298 -13.12 -17.46 -4.09
C GLY A 298 -14.28 -17.61 -5.04
N GLU A 299 -15.44 -17.01 -4.74
CA GLU A 299 -16.65 -17.12 -5.54
C GLU A 299 -17.24 -15.74 -5.89
N LEU A 300 -17.78 -15.58 -7.10
CA LEU A 300 -18.58 -14.43 -7.49
C LEU A 300 -19.62 -14.82 -8.54
N ASP A 301 -20.87 -14.36 -8.38
CA ASP A 301 -22.01 -14.59 -9.30
C ASP A 301 -22.22 -16.10 -9.61
N GLY A 302 -21.98 -16.98 -8.64
CA GLY A 302 -22.09 -18.45 -8.81
C GLY A 302 -20.90 -19.08 -9.52
N VAL A 303 -19.85 -18.32 -9.81
CA VAL A 303 -18.60 -18.81 -10.40
C VAL A 303 -17.56 -19.05 -9.30
N HIS A 304 -17.11 -20.29 -9.17
CA HIS A 304 -16.03 -20.67 -8.26
C HIS A 304 -14.68 -20.59 -8.97
N ILE A 305 -13.79 -19.76 -8.46
CA ILE A 305 -12.41 -19.61 -8.95
C ILE A 305 -11.45 -20.37 -8.01
N LEU A 306 -11.64 -20.25 -6.69
CA LEU A 306 -10.86 -20.91 -5.64
C LEU A 306 -11.80 -21.37 -4.51
N SER A 307 -11.34 -22.29 -3.69
CA SER A 307 -12.01 -22.61 -2.43
C SER A 307 -11.72 -21.52 -1.36
N ALA A 308 -12.63 -21.36 -0.42
CA ALA A 308 -12.45 -20.45 0.71
C ALA A 308 -11.19 -20.77 1.53
N LYS A 309 -10.83 -22.05 1.64
CA LYS A 309 -9.62 -22.51 2.32
C LYS A 309 -8.35 -22.00 1.60
N THR A 310 -8.32 -22.05 0.28
CA THR A 310 -7.19 -21.56 -0.51
C THR A 310 -7.07 -20.05 -0.42
N VAL A 311 -8.17 -19.31 -0.50
CA VAL A 311 -8.15 -17.86 -0.28
C VAL A 311 -7.63 -17.52 1.11
N GLN A 312 -8.09 -18.21 2.15
CA GLN A 312 -7.59 -18.04 3.51
C GLN A 312 -6.07 -18.31 3.60
N GLN A 313 -5.58 -19.36 2.95
CA GLN A 313 -4.14 -19.66 2.89
C GLN A 313 -3.36 -18.54 2.19
N MET A 314 -3.88 -18.01 1.08
CA MET A 314 -3.24 -16.94 0.32
C MET A 314 -3.16 -15.63 1.11
N THR A 315 -4.14 -15.35 1.94
CA THR A 315 -4.30 -14.08 2.68
C THR A 315 -3.85 -14.17 4.14
N ALA A 316 -3.29 -15.30 4.56
CA ALA A 316 -2.61 -15.43 5.85
C ALA A 316 -1.13 -15.03 5.73
N ASN A 317 -0.56 -14.48 6.81
CA ASN A 317 0.89 -14.28 6.85
C ASN A 317 1.61 -15.63 6.89
N THR A 318 2.41 -15.91 5.86
CA THR A 318 3.15 -17.18 5.70
C THR A 318 4.64 -17.04 5.99
N LEU A 319 5.10 -15.85 6.36
CA LEU A 319 6.52 -15.60 6.63
C LEU A 319 6.86 -15.91 8.09
N PRO A 320 8.01 -16.53 8.36
CA PRO A 320 8.55 -16.68 9.71
C PRO A 320 8.72 -15.32 10.39
N ALA A 321 8.59 -15.30 11.74
CA ALA A 321 8.68 -14.07 12.51
C ALA A 321 10.09 -13.42 12.41
N GLU A 322 11.13 -14.23 12.24
CA GLU A 322 12.53 -13.84 12.10
C GLU A 322 12.94 -13.52 10.65
N MET A 323 12.00 -13.56 9.71
CA MET A 323 12.30 -13.27 8.30
C MET A 323 12.98 -11.93 8.14
N ARG A 324 14.12 -11.91 7.44
CA ARG A 324 14.79 -10.67 7.05
C ARG A 324 14.08 -10.04 5.84
N PHE A 325 13.77 -8.76 5.94
CA PHE A 325 13.20 -7.97 4.85
C PHE A 325 14.31 -7.15 4.21
N ALA A 326 14.55 -7.38 2.93
CA ALA A 326 15.61 -6.76 2.15
C ALA A 326 15.00 -5.93 1.01
N GLY A 327 15.85 -5.15 0.34
CA GLY A 327 15.46 -4.30 -0.79
C GLY A 327 14.70 -3.03 -0.40
N VAL A 328 14.38 -2.23 -1.41
CA VAL A 328 13.64 -0.96 -1.24
C VAL A 328 12.20 -1.24 -0.79
N VAL A 329 11.53 -2.19 -1.41
CA VAL A 329 10.14 -2.54 -1.08
C VAL A 329 10.05 -3.24 0.27
N GLY A 330 11.11 -3.95 0.70
CA GLY A 330 11.19 -4.59 2.02
C GLY A 330 11.06 -3.63 3.21
N GLN A 331 11.24 -2.32 2.99
CA GLN A 331 11.03 -1.30 4.03
C GLN A 331 9.54 -1.07 4.34
N PHE A 332 8.65 -1.43 3.42
CA PHE A 332 7.20 -1.24 3.52
C PHE A 332 6.45 -2.53 3.88
N VAL A 333 7.15 -3.63 4.03
CA VAL A 333 6.61 -4.95 4.40
C VAL A 333 7.41 -5.47 5.60
N GLY A 334 6.74 -6.16 6.50
CA GLY A 334 7.37 -6.79 7.66
C GLY A 334 6.79 -6.33 9.00
N PRO A 335 7.21 -6.98 10.09
CA PRO A 335 6.68 -6.72 11.44
C PRO A 335 6.82 -5.26 11.89
N ARG A 336 7.85 -4.54 11.41
CA ARG A 336 8.11 -3.13 11.77
C ARG A 336 7.05 -2.16 11.29
N VAL A 337 6.32 -2.54 10.24
CA VAL A 337 5.21 -1.74 9.68
C VAL A 337 3.87 -2.46 9.85
N GLY A 338 3.82 -3.48 10.71
CA GLY A 338 2.61 -4.25 11.00
C GLY A 338 2.08 -5.03 9.81
N THR A 339 2.96 -5.40 8.87
CA THR A 339 2.59 -6.07 7.62
C THR A 339 3.40 -7.34 7.46
N GLY A 340 2.75 -8.45 7.16
CA GLY A 340 3.34 -9.70 6.71
C GLY A 340 3.10 -9.92 5.22
N TRP A 341 3.38 -11.13 4.75
CA TRP A 341 3.15 -11.53 3.36
C TRP A 341 2.52 -12.92 3.30
N GLY A 342 1.47 -13.01 2.49
CA GLY A 342 0.80 -14.28 2.16
C GLY A 342 1.33 -14.90 0.86
N LEU A 343 0.45 -15.48 0.08
CA LEU A 343 0.77 -16.00 -1.25
C LEU A 343 0.29 -15.00 -2.30
N GLY A 344 1.08 -13.92 -2.50
CA GLY A 344 0.82 -12.87 -3.48
C GLY A 344 0.20 -11.58 -2.92
N PHE A 345 0.05 -11.45 -1.60
CA PHE A 345 -0.56 -10.29 -0.94
C PHE A 345 0.25 -9.82 0.26
N ALA A 346 0.33 -8.52 0.45
CA ALA A 346 0.68 -7.94 1.73
C ALA A 346 -0.50 -8.08 2.69
N VAL A 347 -0.25 -8.55 3.92
CA VAL A 347 -1.27 -8.86 4.91
C VAL A 347 -1.01 -8.06 6.18
N ARG A 348 -1.99 -7.36 6.69
CA ARG A 348 -1.88 -6.63 7.95
C ARG A 348 -1.82 -7.63 9.11
N THR A 349 -0.74 -7.57 9.88
CA THR A 349 -0.50 -8.46 11.05
C THR A 349 -0.63 -7.72 12.37
N ASN A 350 -0.32 -6.42 12.39
CA ASN A 350 -0.45 -5.60 13.59
C ASN A 350 -0.89 -4.17 13.23
N PRO A 351 -2.05 -3.68 13.71
CA PRO A 351 -2.54 -2.35 13.44
C PRO A 351 -1.75 -1.26 14.19
N GLU A 352 -1.07 -1.60 15.29
CA GLU A 352 -0.35 -0.63 16.13
C GLU A 352 0.83 0.05 15.40
N PHE A 353 1.33 -0.55 14.33
CA PHE A 353 2.43 -0.01 13.54
C PHE A 353 1.97 0.78 12.29
N SER A 354 0.69 1.04 12.14
CA SER A 354 0.18 1.76 10.98
C SER A 354 -0.87 2.77 11.38
N LEU A 355 -0.69 4.01 10.96
CA LEU A 355 -1.71 5.07 11.12
C LEU A 355 -2.87 4.90 10.12
N VAL A 356 -2.74 4.01 9.14
CA VAL A 356 -3.77 3.77 8.14
C VAL A 356 -4.81 2.79 8.70
N PRO A 357 -6.11 3.10 8.66
CA PRO A 357 -7.15 2.24 9.21
C PRO A 357 -7.26 0.89 8.49
N GLY A 358 -7.74 -0.13 9.18
CA GLY A 358 -7.97 -1.48 8.65
C GLY A 358 -7.75 -2.57 9.68
N ALA A 359 -8.52 -3.66 9.61
CA ALA A 359 -8.43 -4.78 10.52
C ALA A 359 -7.16 -5.61 10.31
N VAL A 360 -6.73 -6.34 11.35
CA VAL A 360 -5.79 -7.46 11.21
C VAL A 360 -6.39 -8.47 10.24
N GLY A 361 -5.56 -8.98 9.32
CA GLY A 361 -6.02 -9.86 8.24
C GLY A 361 -6.51 -9.11 7.00
N SER A 362 -6.63 -7.78 7.01
CA SER A 362 -6.81 -7.04 5.76
C SER A 362 -5.59 -7.20 4.87
N PHE A 363 -5.82 -7.34 3.57
CA PHE A 363 -4.75 -7.60 2.60
C PHE A 363 -4.86 -6.68 1.38
N ASN A 364 -3.73 -6.45 0.75
CA ASN A 364 -3.62 -5.44 -0.30
C ASN A 364 -2.41 -5.67 -1.20
N TRP A 365 -2.35 -4.93 -2.30
CA TRP A 365 -1.14 -4.63 -3.04
C TRP A 365 -1.31 -3.38 -3.87
N SER A 366 -0.21 -2.94 -4.54
CA SER A 366 -0.21 -1.71 -5.32
C SER A 366 0.54 -1.87 -6.64
N GLY A 367 0.24 -0.99 -7.60
CA GLY A 367 1.02 -0.76 -8.81
C GLY A 367 2.03 0.37 -8.62
N ILE A 368 3.10 0.32 -9.39
CA ILE A 368 4.22 1.30 -9.33
C ILE A 368 3.78 2.74 -9.63
N TRP A 369 2.67 2.94 -10.32
CA TRP A 369 2.11 4.24 -10.69
C TRP A 369 1.01 4.71 -9.73
N GLY A 370 0.91 4.12 -8.53
CA GLY A 370 -0.04 4.51 -7.50
C GLY A 370 -1.37 3.79 -7.53
N GLN A 371 -1.60 2.86 -8.47
CA GLN A 371 -2.76 1.99 -8.42
C GLN A 371 -2.72 1.18 -7.11
N TYR A 372 -3.89 0.97 -6.52
CA TYR A 372 -3.98 0.32 -5.22
C TYR A 372 -5.32 -0.37 -5.02
N PHE A 373 -5.30 -1.49 -4.33
CA PHE A 373 -6.50 -2.09 -3.77
C PHE A 373 -6.23 -2.57 -2.34
N TRP A 374 -7.29 -2.61 -1.54
CA TRP A 374 -7.29 -3.36 -0.29
C TRP A 374 -8.62 -4.06 -0.10
N ILE A 375 -8.58 -5.15 0.64
CA ILE A 375 -9.72 -5.95 1.06
C ILE A 375 -9.63 -6.11 2.58
N ASP A 376 -10.70 -5.76 3.27
CA ASP A 376 -10.86 -5.94 4.71
C ASP A 376 -11.97 -6.94 4.99
N PRO A 377 -11.62 -8.21 5.30
CA PRO A 377 -12.61 -9.25 5.54
C PRO A 377 -13.46 -9.01 6.80
N VAL A 378 -12.96 -8.25 7.77
CA VAL A 378 -13.70 -7.95 9.01
C VAL A 378 -14.81 -6.93 8.72
N GLU A 379 -14.48 -5.87 7.98
CA GLU A 379 -15.45 -4.85 7.57
C GLU A 379 -16.23 -5.23 6.31
N GLN A 380 -15.95 -6.38 5.70
CA GLN A 380 -16.50 -6.78 4.40
C GLN A 380 -16.32 -5.70 3.33
N LEU A 381 -15.18 -5.02 3.37
CA LEU A 381 -14.88 -3.78 2.66
C LEU A 381 -13.82 -4.00 1.59
N ILE A 382 -14.05 -3.40 0.42
CA ILE A 382 -13.09 -3.31 -0.69
C ILE A 382 -12.93 -1.86 -1.08
N GLY A 383 -11.69 -1.46 -1.34
CA GLY A 383 -11.40 -0.22 -2.05
C GLY A 383 -10.43 -0.47 -3.19
N VAL A 384 -10.69 0.19 -4.31
CA VAL A 384 -9.85 0.18 -5.51
C VAL A 384 -9.59 1.62 -5.93
N GLN A 385 -8.32 1.95 -6.10
CA GLN A 385 -7.83 3.23 -6.61
C GLN A 385 -7.07 3.02 -7.91
N MET A 386 -7.47 3.71 -8.95
CA MET A 386 -6.77 3.76 -10.23
C MET A 386 -6.29 5.17 -10.49
N ILE A 387 -4.99 5.39 -10.41
CA ILE A 387 -4.28 6.65 -10.71
C ILE A 387 -3.02 6.35 -11.50
N GLN A 388 -2.41 7.37 -12.08
CA GLN A 388 -1.11 7.29 -12.77
C GLN A 388 -0.22 8.43 -12.27
N VAL A 389 0.61 8.16 -11.26
CA VAL A 389 1.55 9.11 -10.66
C VAL A 389 2.95 8.50 -10.57
N PRO A 390 4.03 9.28 -10.45
CA PRO A 390 5.37 8.74 -10.22
C PRO A 390 5.43 7.79 -9.02
N MET A 391 6.33 6.82 -9.07
CA MET A 391 6.46 5.70 -8.14
C MET A 391 6.49 6.10 -6.65
N ASP A 392 7.18 7.18 -6.33
CA ASP A 392 7.36 7.72 -4.98
C ASP A 392 6.17 8.55 -4.46
N ALA A 393 5.27 8.95 -5.36
CA ALA A 393 4.12 9.80 -5.03
C ALA A 393 2.83 9.04 -4.71
N GLY A 394 2.82 7.69 -4.84
CA GLY A 394 1.58 6.90 -4.70
C GLY A 394 1.07 6.71 -3.27
N ALA A 395 1.96 6.70 -2.27
CA ALA A 395 1.60 6.38 -0.90
C ALA A 395 0.56 7.34 -0.27
N PRO A 396 0.69 8.66 -0.38
CA PRO A 396 -0.28 9.60 0.21
C PRO A 396 -1.71 9.38 -0.28
N TYR A 397 -1.90 9.05 -1.56
CA TYR A 397 -3.23 8.80 -2.14
C TYR A 397 -3.88 7.53 -1.59
N ARG A 398 -3.09 6.46 -1.40
CA ARG A 398 -3.57 5.20 -0.79
C ARG A 398 -4.04 5.41 0.64
N ASP A 399 -3.23 6.12 1.41
CA ASP A 399 -3.50 6.40 2.81
C ASP A 399 -4.73 7.30 2.95
N ALA A 400 -4.83 8.38 2.15
CA ALA A 400 -5.96 9.27 2.12
C ALA A 400 -7.27 8.55 1.78
N LEU A 401 -7.26 7.73 0.72
CA LEU A 401 -8.46 6.99 0.34
C LEU A 401 -8.92 6.06 1.46
N ARG A 402 -8.00 5.34 2.11
CA ARG A 402 -8.37 4.48 3.24
C ARG A 402 -8.99 5.28 4.38
N HIS A 403 -8.37 6.39 4.80
CA HIS A 403 -8.92 7.22 5.87
C HIS A 403 -10.30 7.77 5.53
N LEU A 404 -10.48 8.34 4.33
CA LEU A 404 -11.75 8.86 3.88
C LEU A 404 -12.84 7.76 3.84
N THR A 405 -12.47 6.56 3.39
CA THR A 405 -13.38 5.43 3.31
C THR A 405 -13.83 4.95 4.69
N TYR A 406 -12.88 4.69 5.61
CA TYR A 406 -13.23 4.21 6.95
C TYR A 406 -13.92 5.30 7.79
N ALA A 407 -13.57 6.58 7.61
CA ALA A 407 -14.28 7.69 8.24
C ALA A 407 -15.72 7.84 7.74
N ALA A 408 -16.04 7.30 6.57
CA ALA A 408 -17.39 7.33 6.00
C ALA A 408 -18.27 6.15 6.44
N LEU A 409 -17.73 5.15 7.14
CA LEU A 409 -18.54 4.06 7.69
C LEU A 409 -19.58 4.62 8.66
N SER A 410 -20.85 4.23 8.46
CA SER A 410 -21.94 4.61 9.37
C SER A 410 -21.82 3.82 10.66
N VAL A 411 -21.84 4.54 11.78
CA VAL A 411 -22.06 3.94 13.10
C VAL A 411 -23.55 4.09 13.41
N PRO A 412 -24.28 3.02 13.71
CA PRO A 412 -25.70 3.13 14.04
C PRO A 412 -25.92 4.18 15.15
N GLY A 413 -26.70 5.21 14.86
CA GLY A 413 -27.01 6.31 15.78
C GLY A 413 -26.07 7.52 15.75
N SER A 414 -25.04 7.55 14.88
CA SER A 414 -24.06 8.66 14.82
C SER A 414 -24.27 9.68 13.70
N ASP A 415 -25.31 9.54 12.88
CA ASP A 415 -25.51 10.35 11.66
C ASP A 415 -26.06 11.77 11.90
N VAL A 416 -26.21 12.17 13.15
CA VAL A 416 -26.53 13.56 13.47
C VAL A 416 -25.20 14.29 13.70
N SER A 417 -24.77 15.13 12.74
CA SER A 417 -23.75 16.15 13.05
C SER A 417 -24.27 16.98 14.21
N PRO A 418 -23.69 16.88 15.42
CA PRO A 418 -24.14 17.69 16.52
C PRO A 418 -23.98 19.16 16.15
N ALA A 419 -24.96 19.98 16.53
CA ALA A 419 -24.86 21.43 16.40
C ALA A 419 -23.62 21.93 17.16
N PRO A 420 -22.98 23.02 16.69
CA PRO A 420 -21.85 23.62 17.42
C PRO A 420 -22.21 23.84 18.90
N ALA A 421 -21.38 23.33 19.79
CA ALA A 421 -21.57 23.50 21.24
C ALA A 421 -20.75 24.68 21.73
N ALA A 422 -21.38 25.51 22.56
CA ALA A 422 -20.63 26.55 23.28
C ALA A 422 -19.82 25.91 24.41
N VAL A 423 -18.51 26.00 24.36
CA VAL A 423 -17.59 25.50 25.39
C VAL A 423 -16.92 26.66 26.09
N ASN A 424 -16.86 26.59 27.43
CA ASN A 424 -16.18 27.61 28.21
C ASN A 424 -14.68 27.64 27.89
N VAL A 425 -14.11 28.82 27.73
CA VAL A 425 -12.67 29.02 27.39
C VAL A 425 -11.76 28.33 28.41
N ASN A 426 -12.10 28.34 29.68
CA ASN A 426 -11.33 27.66 30.75
C ASN A 426 -11.25 26.14 30.53
N ILE A 427 -12.24 25.54 29.88
CA ILE A 427 -12.21 24.13 29.51
C ILE A 427 -11.29 23.93 28.31
N LEU A 428 -11.33 24.83 27.32
CA LEU A 428 -10.47 24.78 26.15
C LEU A 428 -8.97 24.85 26.51
N GLU A 429 -8.61 25.66 27.51
CA GLU A 429 -7.23 25.77 28.00
C GLU A 429 -6.72 24.44 28.59
N THR A 430 -7.59 23.57 29.10
CA THR A 430 -7.18 22.25 29.60
C THR A 430 -6.71 21.31 28.47
N TYR A 431 -7.12 21.57 27.24
CA TYR A 431 -6.77 20.79 26.06
C TYR A 431 -5.46 21.24 25.41
N GLU A 432 -4.92 22.42 25.77
CA GLU A 432 -3.64 22.88 25.22
C GLU A 432 -2.52 21.88 25.49
N GLY A 433 -1.66 21.69 24.49
CA GLY A 433 -0.51 20.82 24.59
C GLY A 433 -0.15 20.12 23.29
N THR A 434 0.85 19.29 23.35
CA THR A 434 1.31 18.45 22.23
C THR A 434 0.85 17.01 22.46
N TYR A 435 0.26 16.42 21.43
CA TYR A 435 -0.23 15.05 21.43
C TYR A 435 0.55 14.24 20.40
N ASP A 436 1.18 13.15 20.83
CA ASP A 436 2.07 12.32 20.01
C ASP A 436 1.40 10.99 19.68
N PHE A 437 1.05 10.81 18.43
CA PHE A 437 0.49 9.57 17.90
C PHE A 437 1.52 8.46 17.77
N GLY A 438 2.83 8.81 17.76
CA GLY A 438 3.92 7.85 17.81
C GLY A 438 4.24 7.36 19.23
N ALA A 439 3.89 8.12 20.27
CA ALA A 439 4.17 7.75 21.66
C ALA A 439 3.31 6.58 22.17
N SER A 440 2.10 6.39 21.63
CA SER A 440 1.27 5.22 21.92
C SER A 440 1.92 3.91 21.47
N LEU A 441 2.81 3.96 20.49
CA LEU A 441 3.61 2.84 19.99
C LEU A 441 4.83 2.53 20.87
N SER A 442 5.27 3.49 21.70
CA SER A 442 6.53 3.38 22.48
C SER A 442 6.32 3.01 23.95
N SER A 443 5.09 3.02 24.48
CA SER A 443 4.88 2.85 25.93
C SER A 443 5.05 1.43 26.45
N ARG A 444 5.07 0.41 25.57
CA ARG A 444 5.29 -1.00 25.97
C ARG A 444 6.73 -1.49 25.82
N ASP A 445 7.61 -0.78 25.09
CA ASP A 445 8.93 -1.27 24.77
C ASP A 445 10.09 -0.34 25.17
N LYS A 446 10.03 0.25 26.36
CA LYS A 446 11.22 0.95 26.89
C LYS A 446 12.40 0.03 27.20
N GLN A 447 12.26 -1.30 27.05
CA GLN A 447 13.27 -2.30 27.36
C GLN A 447 13.64 -3.26 26.22
N ALA A 448 13.00 -3.17 25.05
CA ALA A 448 13.43 -4.00 23.92
C ALA A 448 14.75 -3.45 23.36
N PRO A 449 15.80 -4.28 23.21
CA PRO A 449 17.03 -3.86 22.56
C PRO A 449 16.68 -3.50 21.10
N ILE A 450 17.13 -2.31 20.66
CA ILE A 450 17.00 -1.88 19.26
C ILE A 450 17.66 -2.95 18.40
N PRO A 451 16.94 -3.60 17.46
CA PRO A 451 17.55 -4.63 16.62
C PRO A 451 18.76 -4.06 15.90
N ALA A 452 19.85 -4.82 15.84
CA ALA A 452 21.14 -4.42 15.28
C ALA A 452 21.11 -3.99 13.79
N PHE A 453 19.93 -3.99 13.15
CA PHE A 453 19.69 -3.69 11.73
C PHE A 453 18.82 -2.46 11.46
N ALA A 454 18.56 -1.60 12.46
CA ALA A 454 17.97 -0.31 12.20
C ALA A 454 18.95 0.50 11.32
N PHE A 455 18.51 0.94 10.13
CA PHE A 455 19.28 1.87 9.33
C PHE A 455 19.56 3.09 10.19
N ALA A 456 20.83 3.32 10.45
CA ALA A 456 21.27 4.53 11.09
C ALA A 456 21.61 5.56 10.01
N GLY A 457 21.35 6.80 10.32
CA GLY A 457 21.62 7.91 9.43
C GLY A 457 22.00 9.15 10.21
N VAL A 458 22.04 10.25 9.51
CA VAL A 458 22.42 11.57 10.08
C VAL A 458 21.23 12.41 10.53
N GLY A 459 20.00 11.98 10.27
CA GLY A 459 18.79 12.73 10.67
C GLY A 459 18.59 14.02 9.87
N LEU A 460 18.62 13.93 8.54
CA LEU A 460 18.34 15.03 7.61
C LEU A 460 17.23 14.68 6.65
N GLU A 461 16.34 15.62 6.41
CA GLU A 461 15.43 15.64 5.28
C GLU A 461 16.07 16.48 4.18
N LEU A 462 16.32 15.87 3.02
CA LEU A 462 17.07 16.49 1.92
C LEU A 462 16.20 16.64 0.66
N ALA A 463 16.55 17.63 -0.16
CA ALA A 463 16.01 17.80 -1.50
C ALA A 463 17.15 18.06 -2.49
N LEU A 464 16.99 17.60 -3.72
CA LEU A 464 17.86 17.96 -4.84
C LEU A 464 17.16 19.06 -5.65
N VAL A 465 17.75 20.25 -5.69
CA VAL A 465 17.24 21.42 -6.40
C VAL A 465 18.41 22.04 -7.17
N ASP A 466 18.29 22.17 -8.47
CA ASP A 466 19.33 22.74 -9.36
C ASP A 466 20.72 22.12 -9.11
N ASP A 467 20.79 20.79 -9.11
CA ASP A 467 22.00 19.99 -8.81
C ASP A 467 22.62 20.23 -7.41
N LYS A 468 21.91 20.90 -6.51
CA LYS A 468 22.35 21.13 -5.12
C LYS A 468 21.54 20.29 -4.15
N VAL A 469 22.21 19.66 -3.21
CA VAL A 469 21.57 18.90 -2.13
C VAL A 469 21.27 19.84 -0.98
N ILE A 470 20.02 20.23 -0.84
CA ILE A 470 19.57 21.22 0.17
C ILE A 470 18.95 20.47 1.36
N VAL A 471 19.35 20.88 2.56
CA VAL A 471 18.73 20.47 3.80
C VAL A 471 17.37 21.15 3.92
N ARG A 472 16.28 20.39 3.73
CA ARG A 472 14.93 20.90 4.00
C ARG A 472 14.75 21.17 5.47
N ARG A 473 15.16 20.22 6.30
CA ARG A 473 15.26 20.37 7.76
C ARG A 473 16.08 19.25 8.38
N PRO A 474 16.78 19.49 9.48
CA PRO A 474 17.26 18.43 10.35
C PRO A 474 16.08 17.83 11.12
N ILE A 475 16.12 16.51 11.38
CA ILE A 475 15.08 15.78 12.12
C ILE A 475 15.22 16.14 13.61
N GLU A 476 14.09 16.46 14.25
CA GLU A 476 14.03 16.79 15.67
C GLU A 476 14.62 15.66 16.54
N GLY A 477 15.48 16.03 17.48
CA GLY A 477 16.22 15.07 18.32
C GLY A 477 17.28 14.25 17.57
N GLY A 478 17.45 14.47 16.26
CA GLY A 478 18.43 13.77 15.43
C GLY A 478 19.86 14.30 15.57
N PRO A 479 20.86 13.52 15.15
CA PRO A 479 22.27 13.88 15.33
C PRO A 479 22.69 15.12 14.53
N SER A 480 22.14 15.35 13.34
CA SER A 480 22.43 16.57 12.55
C SER A 480 21.93 17.85 13.22
N LEU A 481 20.76 17.81 13.86
CA LEU A 481 20.25 18.95 14.61
C LEU A 481 21.17 19.29 15.79
N ARG A 482 21.63 18.27 16.52
CA ARG A 482 22.60 18.47 17.62
C ARG A 482 23.96 18.98 17.14
N ALA A 483 24.35 18.64 15.91
CA ALA A 483 25.57 19.15 15.27
C ALA A 483 25.41 20.54 14.66
N GLY A 484 24.25 21.19 14.82
CA GLY A 484 24.02 22.57 14.37
C GLY A 484 23.72 22.73 12.89
N VAL A 485 23.36 21.65 12.18
CA VAL A 485 22.85 21.74 10.79
C VAL A 485 21.48 22.40 10.79
N LYS A 486 21.23 23.27 9.82
CA LYS A 486 20.01 24.07 9.71
C LYS A 486 19.28 23.82 8.39
N ALA A 487 18.00 24.15 8.36
CA ALA A 487 17.24 24.22 7.12
C ALA A 487 17.86 25.29 6.19
N GLY A 488 17.96 24.97 4.90
CA GLY A 488 18.60 25.80 3.88
C GLY A 488 20.11 25.56 3.70
N ASP A 489 20.79 24.81 4.58
CA ASP A 489 22.17 24.41 4.34
C ASP A 489 22.27 23.56 3.07
N VAL A 490 23.33 23.71 2.31
CA VAL A 490 23.63 22.93 1.11
C VAL A 490 24.73 21.93 1.43
N VAL A 491 24.44 20.63 1.31
CA VAL A 491 25.47 19.58 1.46
C VAL A 491 26.34 19.56 0.20
N ALA A 492 27.60 19.90 0.34
CA ALA A 492 28.55 20.02 -0.76
C ALA A 492 29.37 18.75 -1.00
N GLU A 493 29.81 18.11 0.07
CA GLU A 493 30.65 16.90 0.04
C GLU A 493 30.22 15.93 1.11
N ILE A 494 30.39 14.62 0.88
CA ILE A 494 30.24 13.55 1.88
C ILE A 494 31.49 12.66 1.79
N ASP A 495 32.14 12.45 2.95
CA ASP A 495 33.39 11.68 3.10
C ASP A 495 34.46 12.11 2.08
N GLY A 496 34.59 13.43 1.87
CA GLY A 496 35.55 14.06 0.96
C GLY A 496 35.20 13.96 -0.54
N ALA A 497 34.04 13.37 -0.89
CA ALA A 497 33.61 13.22 -2.27
C ALA A 497 32.51 14.29 -2.60
N PRO A 498 32.65 15.03 -3.72
CA PRO A 498 31.63 15.97 -4.15
C PRO A 498 30.34 15.26 -4.58
N LEU A 499 29.20 15.94 -4.43
CA LEU A 499 27.86 15.38 -4.72
C LEU A 499 27.35 15.72 -6.12
N LYS A 500 28.10 16.49 -6.91
CA LYS A 500 27.69 16.92 -8.26
C LYS A 500 27.39 15.70 -9.15
N GLY A 501 26.22 15.71 -9.78
CA GLY A 501 25.77 14.64 -10.68
C GLY A 501 25.20 13.40 -9.97
N LEU A 502 25.12 13.39 -8.64
CA LEU A 502 24.46 12.32 -7.89
C LEU A 502 22.97 12.62 -7.78
N ASN A 503 22.13 11.58 -7.91
CA ASN A 503 20.72 11.69 -7.56
C ASN A 503 20.54 11.61 -6.03
N ILE A 504 19.34 11.98 -5.55
CA ILE A 504 19.06 12.08 -4.11
C ILE A 504 19.24 10.73 -3.38
N ASN A 505 18.91 9.61 -4.02
CA ASN A 505 19.08 8.29 -3.40
C ASN A 505 20.56 7.94 -3.19
N GLN A 506 21.41 8.23 -4.17
CA GLN A 506 22.85 8.04 -4.04
C GLN A 506 23.46 8.90 -2.92
N VAL A 507 22.91 10.09 -2.70
CA VAL A 507 23.32 10.96 -1.56
C VAL A 507 22.84 10.35 -0.24
N LEU A 508 21.59 9.90 -0.18
CA LEU A 508 21.05 9.26 1.02
C LEU A 508 21.80 7.98 1.40
N ASP A 509 22.23 7.20 0.42
CA ASP A 509 23.02 5.97 0.67
C ASP A 509 24.39 6.27 1.31
N LYS A 510 25.02 7.38 0.92
CA LYS A 510 26.27 7.84 1.54
C LYS A 510 26.08 8.29 2.99
N LEU A 511 24.93 8.88 3.31
CA LEU A 511 24.61 9.36 4.66
C LEU A 511 24.09 8.25 5.58
N ARG A 512 23.54 7.19 5.03
CA ARG A 512 23.09 5.99 5.76
C ARG A 512 24.25 5.06 6.04
N GLY A 513 24.08 4.17 7.03
CA GLY A 513 25.08 3.17 7.34
C GLY A 513 24.78 2.45 8.65
N ARG A 514 25.78 1.73 9.17
CA ARG A 514 25.65 1.01 10.44
C ARG A 514 25.63 2.01 11.61
N ALA A 515 24.72 1.79 12.56
CA ALA A 515 24.68 2.58 13.80
C ALA A 515 26.06 2.59 14.50
N GLY A 516 26.45 3.76 15.00
CA GLY A 516 27.76 3.96 15.66
C GLY A 516 28.92 4.25 14.70
N THR A 517 28.74 4.15 13.37
CA THR A 517 29.77 4.58 12.42
C THR A 517 29.69 6.09 12.17
N GLN A 518 30.84 6.70 11.86
CA GLN A 518 30.90 8.13 11.54
C GLN A 518 30.69 8.38 10.05
N VAL A 519 30.19 9.56 9.73
CA VAL A 519 30.17 10.14 8.39
C VAL A 519 30.57 11.62 8.52
N ALA A 520 31.45 12.05 7.64
CA ALA A 520 31.85 13.46 7.53
C ALA A 520 31.20 14.09 6.30
N PHE A 521 30.68 15.29 6.43
CA PHE A 521 30.18 16.04 5.28
C PHE A 521 30.39 17.54 5.46
N LYS A 522 30.49 18.26 4.35
CA LYS A 522 30.62 19.71 4.35
C LYS A 522 29.31 20.34 3.95
N ILE A 523 28.92 21.38 4.66
CA ILE A 523 27.76 22.20 4.33
C ILE A 523 28.18 23.62 3.94
N ALA A 524 27.56 24.15 2.88
CA ALA A 524 27.62 25.57 2.56
C ALA A 524 26.40 26.27 3.18
N ARG A 525 26.65 27.32 3.92
CA ARG A 525 25.63 28.20 4.49
C ARG A 525 25.87 29.63 3.96
N GLN A 526 24.78 30.36 3.71
CA GLN A 526 24.86 31.70 3.16
C GLN A 526 25.86 32.57 3.94
N ASP A 527 26.77 33.23 3.23
CA ASP A 527 27.79 34.14 3.76
C ASP A 527 28.81 33.49 4.75
N GLN A 528 29.01 32.19 4.69
CA GLN A 528 30.00 31.49 5.52
C GLN A 528 30.88 30.56 4.66
N ASP A 529 32.11 30.33 5.14
CA ASP A 529 32.97 29.26 4.61
C ASP A 529 32.32 27.89 4.78
N LEU A 530 32.80 26.89 4.02
CA LEU A 530 32.33 25.52 4.16
C LEU A 530 32.53 25.04 5.63
N ILE A 531 31.43 24.54 6.21
CA ILE A 531 31.42 24.05 7.59
C ILE A 531 31.60 22.51 7.55
N ASP A 532 32.61 22.02 8.25
CA ASP A 532 32.80 20.59 8.44
C ASP A 532 31.84 20.06 9.51
N VAL A 533 31.14 19.00 9.18
CA VAL A 533 30.19 18.33 10.08
C VAL A 533 30.57 16.85 10.15
N VAL A 534 30.85 16.36 11.35
CA VAL A 534 31.08 14.92 11.59
C VAL A 534 29.98 14.40 12.51
N ILE A 535 29.31 13.35 12.07
CA ILE A 535 28.16 12.77 12.77
C ILE A 535 28.37 11.28 12.98
N VAL A 536 28.09 10.82 14.17
CA VAL A 536 27.91 9.39 14.45
C VAL A 536 26.51 9.02 13.98
N ARG A 537 26.41 8.05 13.08
CA ARG A 537 25.11 7.55 12.60
C ARG A 537 24.34 6.90 13.74
N GLU A 538 23.11 7.34 13.91
CA GLU A 538 22.19 6.83 14.92
C GLU A 538 20.94 6.26 14.27
N PRO A 539 20.22 5.32 14.93
CA PRO A 539 18.88 4.95 14.50
C PRO A 539 18.00 6.20 14.48
N ILE A 540 17.61 6.64 13.28
CA ILE A 540 16.77 7.81 13.12
C ILE A 540 15.33 7.42 13.42
N ARG A 541 14.82 7.90 14.53
CA ARG A 541 13.39 7.90 14.80
C ARG A 541 12.79 9.09 14.08
N LEU A 542 12.00 8.84 13.04
CA LEU A 542 11.16 9.89 12.50
C LEU A 542 10.20 10.31 13.62
N PRO A 543 10.03 11.61 13.88
CA PRO A 543 9.02 12.06 14.83
C PRO A 543 7.67 11.50 14.37
N GLY A 544 6.97 10.81 15.27
CA GLY A 544 5.61 10.37 15.04
C GLY A 544 4.73 11.55 14.63
N ALA A 545 3.59 11.25 14.03
CA ALA A 545 2.59 12.26 13.77
C ALA A 545 2.19 12.93 15.08
N ARG A 546 2.27 14.25 15.16
CA ARG A 546 1.91 15.04 16.34
C ARG A 546 0.90 16.11 15.98
N ILE A 547 0.01 16.42 16.89
CA ILE A 547 -0.78 17.65 16.85
C ILE A 547 -0.39 18.55 18.02
N GLN A 548 -0.32 19.84 17.74
CA GLN A 548 -0.22 20.87 18.74
C GLN A 548 -1.56 21.57 18.85
N VAL A 549 -2.11 21.59 20.06
CA VAL A 549 -3.39 22.20 20.38
C VAL A 549 -3.14 23.49 21.17
N ARG A 550 -3.75 24.57 20.74
CA ARG A 550 -3.67 25.91 21.39
C ARG A 550 -5.04 26.56 21.44
N VAL A 551 -5.21 27.52 22.34
CA VAL A 551 -6.36 28.42 22.36
C VAL A 551 -5.98 29.75 21.72
N GLU A 552 -6.66 30.12 20.64
CA GLU A 552 -6.47 31.40 19.95
C GLU A 552 -7.84 32.06 19.74
N GLY A 553 -7.99 33.28 20.23
CA GLY A 553 -9.26 34.02 20.09
C GLY A 553 -10.48 33.32 20.73
N GLY A 554 -10.27 32.52 21.79
CA GLY A 554 -11.34 31.77 22.46
C GLY A 554 -11.80 30.51 21.74
N LYS A 555 -11.07 30.06 20.72
CA LYS A 555 -11.28 28.79 20.00
C LYS A 555 -10.05 27.90 20.11
N LEU A 556 -10.24 26.57 20.05
CA LEU A 556 -9.12 25.65 19.85
C LEU A 556 -8.64 25.74 18.41
N VAL A 557 -7.32 25.76 18.28
CA VAL A 557 -6.60 25.72 17.02
C VAL A 557 -5.63 24.55 17.08
N ILE A 558 -5.55 23.76 16.03
CA ILE A 558 -4.64 22.64 15.93
C ILE A 558 -3.67 22.80 14.76
N ALA A 559 -2.42 22.48 15.00
CA ALA A 559 -1.39 22.39 13.97
C ALA A 559 -0.78 21.00 13.97
N ALA A 560 -0.72 20.39 12.79
CA ALA A 560 -0.10 19.09 12.61
C ALA A 560 1.40 19.23 12.35
N THR A 561 2.21 18.45 13.04
CA THR A 561 3.66 18.36 12.84
C THR A 561 4.08 16.90 12.66
N GLY A 562 5.13 16.63 11.89
CA GLY A 562 5.60 15.28 11.60
C GLY A 562 5.05 14.72 10.29
N LEU A 563 5.03 13.38 10.16
CA LEU A 563 4.57 12.68 8.96
C LEU A 563 3.03 12.51 9.00
N TRP A 564 2.33 13.50 8.50
CA TRP A 564 0.89 13.41 8.23
C TRP A 564 0.69 13.28 6.72
N SER A 565 0.34 12.11 6.25
CA SER A 565 0.06 11.89 4.82
C SER A 565 -1.41 12.10 4.45
N VAL A 566 -2.31 12.28 5.43
CA VAL A 566 -3.71 11.95 5.16
C VAL A 566 -4.76 12.81 5.83
N LEU A 567 -4.43 13.61 6.81
CA LEU A 567 -5.42 14.50 7.40
C LEU A 567 -5.33 15.88 6.76
N ASP A 568 -6.46 16.58 6.70
CA ASP A 568 -6.63 17.92 6.10
C ASP A 568 -5.77 19.03 6.71
N PHE A 569 -4.64 18.65 7.25
CA PHE A 569 -3.67 19.55 7.82
C PHE A 569 -2.62 19.91 6.77
N GLU A 570 -2.65 21.13 6.29
CA GLU A 570 -1.44 21.70 5.73
C GLU A 570 -0.39 21.72 6.86
N LYS A 571 0.75 21.10 6.59
CA LYS A 571 1.85 20.99 7.55
C LYS A 571 2.19 22.40 8.12
N ASP A 572 2.24 22.48 9.44
CA ASP A 572 2.58 23.68 10.21
C ASP A 572 1.58 24.87 10.06
N LYS A 573 0.41 24.65 9.41
CA LYS A 573 -0.64 25.67 9.32
C LYS A 573 -1.71 25.41 10.38
N PRO A 574 -1.94 26.35 11.31
CA PRO A 574 -2.98 26.20 12.32
C PRO A 574 -4.38 26.17 11.68
N VAL A 575 -5.21 25.23 12.14
CA VAL A 575 -6.59 25.07 11.67
C VAL A 575 -7.53 25.19 12.87
N PRO A 576 -8.54 26.06 12.84
CA PRO A 576 -9.52 26.18 13.90
C PRO A 576 -10.42 24.92 13.95
N VAL A 577 -10.86 24.57 15.18
CA VAL A 577 -11.80 23.48 15.41
C VAL A 577 -13.07 24.00 16.10
N GLU A 578 -14.20 23.44 15.68
CA GLU A 578 -15.51 23.72 16.29
C GLU A 578 -15.85 22.65 17.33
N ALA A 579 -16.31 23.07 18.50
CA ALA A 579 -16.80 22.16 19.50
C ALA A 579 -18.13 21.52 19.06
N THR A 580 -18.23 20.20 19.18
CA THR A 580 -19.46 19.44 19.01
C THR A 580 -20.03 18.98 20.35
N SER A 581 -19.16 18.95 21.39
CA SER A 581 -19.51 18.78 22.79
C SER A 581 -18.44 19.44 23.66
N SER A 582 -18.51 19.29 24.98
CA SER A 582 -17.47 19.77 25.89
C SER A 582 -16.12 19.09 25.67
N THR A 583 -16.08 17.89 25.12
CA THR A 583 -14.86 17.06 24.93
C THR A 583 -14.58 16.70 23.48
N GLU A 584 -15.53 16.91 22.56
CA GLU A 584 -15.39 16.57 21.16
C GLU A 584 -15.41 17.81 20.27
N PHE A 585 -14.56 17.81 19.26
CA PHE A 585 -14.35 18.90 18.32
C PHE A 585 -14.25 18.36 16.89
N ARG A 586 -14.57 19.21 15.92
CA ARG A 586 -14.37 18.95 14.48
C ARG A 586 -13.54 20.07 13.85
N ILE A 587 -12.81 19.77 12.80
CA ILE A 587 -12.04 20.77 12.05
C ILE A 587 -13.01 21.67 11.29
N GLU A 588 -12.88 23.01 11.47
CA GLU A 588 -13.70 24.00 10.80
C GLU A 588 -13.35 24.03 9.30
N GLY A 589 -14.34 23.82 8.43
CA GLY A 589 -14.16 23.81 6.97
C GLY A 589 -13.41 22.58 6.41
N GLY A 590 -13.01 21.65 7.27
CA GLY A 590 -12.28 20.43 6.89
C GLY A 590 -13.17 19.19 6.75
N ASN A 591 -12.55 18.05 6.42
CA ASN A 591 -13.22 16.78 6.14
C ASN A 591 -13.77 16.06 7.38
N HIS A 592 -14.36 16.76 8.34
CA HIS A 592 -15.01 16.19 9.53
C HIS A 592 -14.11 15.29 10.40
N THR A 593 -12.81 15.51 10.36
CA THR A 593 -11.93 14.89 11.35
C THR A 593 -12.42 15.32 12.73
N ARG A 594 -12.84 14.32 13.52
CA ARG A 594 -13.31 14.52 14.88
C ARG A 594 -12.14 14.31 15.83
N LEU A 595 -12.06 15.15 16.84
CA LEU A 595 -11.14 15.01 17.96
C LEU A 595 -11.94 14.82 19.22
N ALA A 596 -11.64 13.78 20.00
CA ALA A 596 -12.20 13.62 21.33
C ALA A 596 -11.06 13.64 22.34
N PHE A 597 -11.08 14.59 23.28
CA PHE A 597 -10.10 14.66 24.36
C PHE A 597 -10.44 13.66 25.46
N VAL A 598 -9.42 12.94 25.91
CA VAL A 598 -9.55 11.90 26.96
C VAL A 598 -8.92 12.41 28.24
N SER A 599 -9.68 12.31 29.33
CA SER A 599 -9.19 12.66 30.67
C SER A 599 -9.11 11.42 31.56
N ASP A 600 -8.23 11.47 32.56
CA ASP A 600 -8.18 10.48 33.63
C ASP A 600 -9.31 10.69 34.66
N SER A 601 -9.33 9.87 35.68
CA SER A 601 -10.33 9.93 36.78
C SER A 601 -10.29 11.22 37.60
N THR A 602 -9.24 12.03 37.47
CA THR A 602 -9.11 13.34 38.15
C THR A 602 -9.57 14.50 37.28
N GLY A 603 -9.97 14.23 36.03
CA GLY A 603 -10.33 15.24 35.01
C GLY A 603 -9.15 15.84 34.27
N LYS A 604 -7.93 15.36 34.50
CA LYS A 604 -6.74 15.80 33.76
C LYS A 604 -6.72 15.18 32.36
N VAL A 605 -6.55 16.02 31.34
CA VAL A 605 -6.43 15.57 29.95
C VAL A 605 -5.13 14.78 29.73
N THR A 606 -5.27 13.54 29.32
CA THR A 606 -4.17 12.59 29.12
C THR A 606 -3.93 12.25 27.64
N GLY A 607 -4.88 12.54 26.77
CA GLY A 607 -4.76 12.20 25.37
C GLY A 607 -5.85 12.80 24.49
N VAL A 608 -5.76 12.50 23.20
CA VAL A 608 -6.77 12.81 22.20
C VAL A 608 -6.99 11.60 21.31
N VAL A 609 -8.22 11.42 20.87
CA VAL A 609 -8.65 10.40 19.92
C VAL A 609 -9.06 11.10 18.63
N LEU A 610 -8.48 10.71 17.51
CA LEU A 610 -8.94 11.12 16.20
C LEU A 610 -9.99 10.14 15.70
N ASN A 611 -11.08 10.69 15.15
CA ASN A 611 -12.20 9.93 14.59
C ASN A 611 -12.70 8.84 15.54
N PRO A 612 -13.23 9.21 16.74
CA PRO A 612 -13.74 8.24 17.72
C PRO A 612 -14.69 7.23 17.07
N GLY A 613 -14.45 5.95 17.29
CA GLY A 613 -15.22 4.86 16.70
C GLY A 613 -14.36 3.61 16.50
N PRO A 614 -14.81 2.65 15.68
CA PRO A 614 -14.10 1.39 15.47
C PRO A 614 -12.65 1.53 14.94
N TRP A 615 -12.36 2.66 14.28
CA TRP A 615 -11.08 2.97 13.62
C TRP A 615 -10.42 4.22 14.21
N GLU A 616 -10.61 4.42 15.51
CA GLU A 616 -10.01 5.55 16.20
C GLU A 616 -8.49 5.45 16.30
N ILE A 617 -7.83 6.60 16.19
CA ILE A 617 -6.39 6.73 16.40
C ILE A 617 -6.17 7.53 17.68
N ARG A 618 -5.42 6.98 18.62
CA ARG A 618 -5.16 7.59 19.92
C ARG A 618 -3.77 8.20 20.01
N ALA A 619 -3.69 9.37 20.63
CA ALA A 619 -2.43 10.02 20.98
C ALA A 619 -2.37 10.32 22.47
N ALA A 620 -1.20 10.16 23.06
CA ALA A 620 -0.93 10.60 24.41
C ALA A 620 -0.54 12.08 24.44
N LYS A 621 -1.01 12.82 25.44
CA LYS A 621 -0.53 14.17 25.73
C LYS A 621 0.89 14.09 26.30
N ILE A 622 1.84 14.79 25.70
CA ILE A 622 3.26 14.72 26.09
C ILE A 622 3.74 15.99 26.82
N ASN A 623 3.02 17.11 26.72
CA ASN A 623 3.26 18.35 27.47
C ASN A 623 1.99 19.21 27.51
#